data_592fe50913a39308c4bc61668668fc5d
#
_entry.id   592fe50913a39308c4bc61668668fc5d
#
_cell.length_a   1.000
_cell.length_b   1.000
_cell.length_c   1.000
_cell.angle_alpha   90.00
_cell.angle_beta   90.00
_cell.angle_gamma   90.00
#
_symmetry.space_group_name_H-M   'P 1'
#
loop_
_entity.id
_entity.type
_entity.pdbx_description
1 polymer ?
#
loop_
_entity_poly.entity_id
_entity_poly.type
_entity_poly.pdbx_seq_one_letter_code
_entity_poly.pdbx_strand_id
1 'polypeptide(L)'
;MSDSENIDPEDELLMHTYATLPTNCKKYWNKRYNIFSKFDDGVFLTSELWYSVTPESTAKSTARIVRKLLPDCENVLDVCCGGGGNTIQFARYFKSVGGVDINANNIKCTKHNCGIYGVEDNTWFYQGDWNVMSQSTDWIPEFIPNEKFDFIFCSPPWGGPKYKTRGAFDLYAMKPLELRSLCTSMMKFTDNYGLFLPRYLDLDQIREVTEELYGSESKTRVVCLWQNGAPLGILAIFGPTFNVDIGAYRE
;
A
#
# COMPACT_ATOMS: atom_id res chain seq x y z
N MET A 1 9.69 -13.56 29.49
CA MET A 1 10.62 -12.61 28.88
C MET A 1 11.06 -13.26 27.59
N SER A 2 10.52 -12.86 26.48
CA SER A 2 10.93 -13.37 25.16
C SER A 2 11.99 -12.41 24.65
N ASP A 3 13.22 -12.88 24.59
CA ASP A 3 14.30 -12.20 23.90
C ASP A 3 13.89 -12.02 22.45
N SER A 4 13.50 -10.81 22.09
CA SER A 4 13.52 -10.38 20.69
C SER A 4 14.99 -10.15 20.39
N GLU A 5 15.67 -11.17 19.83
CA GLU A 5 16.97 -10.99 19.22
C GLU A 5 16.83 -9.81 18.25
N ASN A 6 17.53 -8.71 18.53
CA ASN A 6 17.75 -7.61 17.61
C ASN A 6 18.64 -8.16 16.47
N ILE A 7 18.02 -8.77 15.47
CA ILE A 7 18.69 -9.11 14.21
C ILE A 7 19.02 -7.79 13.55
N ASP A 8 20.30 -7.57 13.23
CA ASP A 8 20.71 -6.43 12.41
C ASP A 8 19.86 -6.42 11.13
N PRO A 9 19.22 -5.32 10.77
CA PRO A 9 18.41 -5.24 9.56
C PRO A 9 19.13 -5.68 8.28
N GLU A 10 20.48 -5.64 8.25
CA GLU A 10 21.29 -6.13 7.14
C GLU A 10 21.36 -7.66 7.06
N ASP A 11 21.13 -8.37 8.17
CA ASP A 11 21.23 -9.84 8.27
C ASP A 11 19.88 -10.55 8.21
N GLU A 12 18.77 -9.85 8.01
CA GLU A 12 17.45 -10.47 7.91
C GLU A 12 17.35 -11.40 6.69
N LEU A 13 17.02 -12.68 6.94
CA LEU A 13 16.75 -13.63 5.85
C LEU A 13 15.48 -13.21 5.10
N LEU A 14 15.58 -12.94 3.79
CA LEU A 14 14.48 -12.48 2.95
C LEU A 14 13.78 -13.62 2.19
N MET A 15 14.46 -14.74 1.96
CA MET A 15 13.88 -15.91 1.29
C MET A 15 13.71 -17.04 2.30
N HIS A 16 12.47 -17.37 2.63
CA HIS A 16 12.14 -18.35 3.67
C HIS A 16 11.62 -19.67 3.10
N THR A 17 12.03 -20.76 3.74
CA THR A 17 11.32 -22.05 3.72
C THR A 17 10.44 -22.14 4.97
N TYR A 18 9.58 -23.14 5.06
CA TYR A 18 8.80 -23.37 6.29
C TYR A 18 9.69 -23.57 7.53
N ALA A 19 10.87 -24.18 7.35
CA ALA A 19 11.81 -24.44 8.45
C ALA A 19 12.47 -23.15 8.96
N THR A 20 12.83 -22.24 8.06
CA THR A 20 13.52 -20.98 8.39
C THR A 20 12.58 -19.84 8.78
N LEU A 21 11.27 -20.03 8.55
CA LEU A 21 10.28 -18.99 8.85
C LEU A 21 10.13 -18.80 10.37
N PRO A 22 10.17 -17.56 10.89
CA PRO A 22 9.91 -17.26 12.29
C PRO A 22 8.62 -17.90 12.80
N THR A 23 8.62 -18.39 14.03
CA THR A 23 7.50 -19.18 14.60
C THR A 23 6.16 -18.44 14.54
N ASN A 24 6.15 -17.14 14.81
CA ASN A 24 4.97 -16.28 14.73
C ASN A 24 4.45 -16.11 13.31
N CYS A 25 5.29 -16.31 12.27
CA CYS A 25 4.93 -16.19 10.86
C CYS A 25 4.49 -17.51 10.24
N LYS A 26 4.81 -18.67 10.85
CA LYS A 26 4.48 -20.01 10.30
C LYS A 26 3.00 -20.19 9.94
N LYS A 27 2.08 -19.56 10.68
CA LYS A 27 0.64 -19.58 10.40
C LYS A 27 0.26 -18.96 9.05
N TYR A 28 1.13 -18.12 8.47
CA TYR A 28 0.90 -17.49 7.16
C TYR A 28 1.44 -18.31 5.99
N TRP A 29 2.28 -19.32 6.25
CA TRP A 29 2.90 -20.15 5.22
C TRP A 29 1.89 -20.74 4.22
N ASN A 30 0.75 -21.25 4.71
CA ASN A 30 -0.29 -21.82 3.86
C ASN A 30 -1.00 -20.79 2.99
N LYS A 31 -0.77 -19.50 3.24
CA LYS A 31 -1.34 -18.38 2.46
C LYS A 31 -0.34 -17.76 1.49
N ARG A 32 0.88 -18.29 1.38
CA ARG A 32 1.97 -17.70 0.57
C ARG A 32 1.57 -17.46 -0.89
N TYR A 33 0.82 -18.39 -1.49
CA TYR A 33 0.33 -18.23 -2.85
C TYR A 33 -0.84 -17.23 -3.00
N ASN A 34 -1.52 -16.91 -1.91
CA ASN A 34 -2.49 -15.81 -1.89
C ASN A 34 -1.79 -14.46 -1.81
N ILE A 35 -0.60 -14.42 -1.18
CA ILE A 35 0.22 -13.20 -1.07
C ILE A 35 0.91 -12.96 -2.42
N PHE A 36 1.61 -13.98 -2.94
CA PHE A 36 2.27 -13.97 -4.25
C PHE A 36 2.02 -15.30 -4.95
N SER A 37 1.34 -15.28 -6.09
CA SER A 37 1.06 -16.51 -6.87
C SER A 37 2.34 -17.18 -7.39
N LYS A 38 3.40 -16.41 -7.59
CA LYS A 38 4.75 -16.85 -7.99
C LYS A 38 5.70 -17.05 -6.80
N PHE A 39 5.18 -17.39 -5.62
CA PHE A 39 6.00 -17.51 -4.41
C PHE A 39 7.21 -18.45 -4.60
N ASP A 40 7.02 -19.58 -5.27
CA ASP A 40 8.08 -20.59 -5.47
C ASP A 40 9.15 -20.14 -6.49
N ASP A 41 8.94 -19.04 -7.21
CA ASP A 41 9.95 -18.43 -8.09
C ASP A 41 11.01 -17.64 -7.27
N GLY A 42 10.96 -17.72 -5.94
CA GLY A 42 11.96 -17.14 -5.04
C GLY A 42 11.59 -15.74 -4.50
N VAL A 43 10.33 -15.50 -4.19
CA VAL A 43 9.84 -14.22 -3.61
C VAL A 43 10.56 -13.89 -2.31
N PHE A 44 10.99 -12.63 -2.16
CA PHE A 44 11.57 -12.08 -0.96
C PHE A 44 10.52 -11.45 -0.06
N LEU A 45 10.57 -11.77 1.24
CA LEU A 45 9.70 -11.18 2.25
C LEU A 45 10.47 -11.03 3.57
N THR A 46 10.46 -9.85 4.17
CA THR A 46 10.85 -9.68 5.57
C THR A 46 9.84 -10.38 6.49
N SER A 47 10.21 -10.62 7.73
CA SER A 47 9.30 -11.24 8.73
C SER A 47 7.99 -10.48 8.88
N GLU A 48 8.01 -9.16 8.77
CA GLU A 48 6.82 -8.31 8.84
C GLU A 48 5.92 -8.47 7.62
N LEU A 49 6.48 -8.60 6.44
CA LEU A 49 5.75 -8.68 5.18
C LEU A 49 4.85 -9.91 5.08
N TRP A 50 5.16 -10.99 5.81
CA TRP A 50 4.30 -12.18 5.85
C TRP A 50 2.87 -11.92 6.33
N TYR A 51 2.66 -10.88 7.11
CA TYR A 51 1.32 -10.51 7.60
C TYR A 51 0.83 -9.15 7.13
N SER A 52 1.69 -8.30 6.58
CA SER A 52 1.35 -6.93 6.17
C SER A 52 1.16 -6.75 4.66
N VAL A 53 1.80 -7.57 3.81
CA VAL A 53 1.63 -7.48 2.35
C VAL A 53 0.16 -7.67 1.96
N THR A 54 -0.32 -6.80 1.09
CA THR A 54 -1.62 -6.91 0.46
C THR A 54 -1.68 -8.17 -0.42
N PRO A 55 -2.64 -9.09 -0.23
CA PRO A 55 -2.79 -10.27 -1.07
C PRO A 55 -2.93 -9.92 -2.56
N GLU A 56 -2.34 -10.73 -3.44
CA GLU A 56 -2.24 -10.45 -4.89
C GLU A 56 -3.60 -10.15 -5.54
N SER A 57 -4.64 -10.92 -5.22
CA SER A 57 -5.98 -10.68 -5.79
C SER A 57 -6.55 -9.32 -5.38
N THR A 58 -6.35 -8.93 -4.13
CA THR A 58 -6.82 -7.64 -3.59
C THR A 58 -6.04 -6.48 -4.22
N ALA A 59 -4.71 -6.58 -4.32
CA ALA A 59 -3.87 -5.59 -4.98
C ALA A 59 -4.23 -5.44 -6.47
N LYS A 60 -4.53 -6.55 -7.15
CA LYS A 60 -5.00 -6.55 -8.54
C LYS A 60 -6.34 -5.84 -8.69
N SER A 61 -7.31 -6.10 -7.80
CA SER A 61 -8.59 -5.39 -7.78
C SER A 61 -8.39 -3.90 -7.56
N THR A 62 -7.51 -3.50 -6.63
CA THR A 62 -7.16 -2.10 -6.39
C THR A 62 -6.63 -1.42 -7.66
N ALA A 63 -5.64 -2.02 -8.32
CA ALA A 63 -5.05 -1.48 -9.55
C ALA A 63 -6.09 -1.35 -10.69
N ARG A 64 -6.99 -2.33 -10.84
CA ARG A 64 -8.08 -2.29 -11.83
C ARG A 64 -9.10 -1.19 -11.55
N ILE A 65 -9.46 -0.99 -10.27
CA ILE A 65 -10.35 0.09 -9.84
C ILE A 65 -9.73 1.44 -10.21
N VAL A 66 -8.46 1.67 -9.86
CA VAL A 66 -7.74 2.90 -10.16
C VAL A 66 -7.66 3.13 -11.66
N ARG A 67 -7.30 2.12 -12.47
CA ARG A 67 -7.25 2.22 -13.94
C ARG A 67 -8.61 2.58 -14.53
N LYS A 68 -9.70 2.04 -13.99
CA LYS A 68 -11.05 2.36 -14.47
C LYS A 68 -11.47 3.79 -14.12
N LEU A 69 -11.08 4.26 -12.93
CA LEU A 69 -11.41 5.62 -12.46
C LEU A 69 -10.56 6.70 -13.14
N LEU A 70 -9.32 6.37 -13.45
CA LEU A 70 -8.33 7.26 -14.05
C LEU A 70 -7.76 6.61 -15.32
N PRO A 71 -8.50 6.61 -16.43
CA PRO A 71 -8.08 5.94 -17.66
C PRO A 71 -6.81 6.53 -18.29
N ASP A 72 -6.54 7.81 -18.06
CA ASP A 72 -5.38 8.54 -18.59
C ASP A 72 -4.19 8.57 -17.62
N CYS A 73 -4.31 7.93 -16.44
CA CYS A 73 -3.23 7.86 -15.46
C CYS A 73 -2.03 7.06 -16.02
N GLU A 74 -0.85 7.62 -15.95
CA GLU A 74 0.41 7.00 -16.37
C GLU A 74 1.37 6.78 -15.19
N ASN A 75 1.44 7.75 -14.25
CA ASN A 75 2.45 7.79 -13.20
C ASN A 75 1.81 7.56 -11.82
N VAL A 76 2.16 6.46 -11.18
CA VAL A 76 1.63 6.06 -9.87
C VAL A 76 2.76 5.98 -8.84
N LEU A 77 2.50 6.41 -7.62
CA LEU A 77 3.40 6.21 -6.48
C LEU A 77 2.74 5.31 -5.44
N ASP A 78 3.44 4.27 -4.99
CA ASP A 78 3.05 3.38 -3.90
C ASP A 78 3.86 3.72 -2.64
N VAL A 79 3.23 4.42 -1.71
CA VAL A 79 3.83 4.81 -0.42
C VAL A 79 3.62 3.68 0.59
N CYS A 80 4.68 3.31 1.32
CA CYS A 80 4.76 2.10 2.13
C CYS A 80 4.62 0.83 1.25
N CYS A 81 5.44 0.73 0.19
CA CYS A 81 5.33 -0.32 -0.82
C CYS A 81 5.63 -1.73 -0.30
N GLY A 82 6.33 -1.86 0.84
CA GLY A 82 6.58 -3.11 1.53
C GLY A 82 7.28 -4.14 0.66
N GLY A 83 6.65 -5.28 0.40
CA GLY A 83 7.16 -6.36 -0.47
C GLY A 83 6.73 -6.25 -1.94
N GLY A 84 6.12 -5.13 -2.34
CA GLY A 84 5.71 -4.88 -3.73
C GLY A 84 4.35 -5.44 -4.11
N GLY A 85 3.53 -5.89 -3.16
CA GLY A 85 2.23 -6.49 -3.46
C GLY A 85 1.33 -5.58 -4.32
N ASN A 86 1.22 -4.30 -3.96
CA ASN A 86 0.47 -3.31 -4.74
C ASN A 86 1.29 -2.77 -5.91
N THR A 87 2.57 -2.44 -5.70
CA THR A 87 3.47 -1.92 -6.73
C THR A 87 3.48 -2.78 -7.99
N ILE A 88 3.63 -4.10 -7.85
CA ILE A 88 3.62 -5.07 -8.95
C ILE A 88 2.29 -5.01 -9.72
N GLN A 89 1.18 -4.94 -9.01
CA GLN A 89 -0.12 -4.91 -9.69
C GLN A 89 -0.37 -3.56 -10.37
N PHE A 90 0.07 -2.44 -9.78
CA PHE A 90 0.05 -1.15 -10.46
C PHE A 90 0.92 -1.16 -11.72
N ALA A 91 2.14 -1.68 -11.65
CA ALA A 91 3.07 -1.73 -12.79
C ALA A 91 2.54 -2.53 -14.00
N ARG A 92 1.55 -3.41 -13.80
CA ARG A 92 0.85 -4.11 -14.89
C ARG A 92 -0.16 -3.25 -15.65
N TYR A 93 -0.57 -2.12 -15.08
CA TYR A 93 -1.60 -1.25 -15.65
C TYR A 93 -1.12 0.16 -15.97
N PHE A 94 -0.02 0.60 -15.38
CA PHE A 94 0.47 1.99 -15.48
C PHE A 94 1.88 2.02 -16.05
N LYS A 95 2.23 3.14 -16.67
CA LYS A 95 3.47 3.30 -17.43
C LYS A 95 4.70 3.41 -16.55
N SER A 96 4.56 4.13 -15.42
CA SER A 96 5.63 4.31 -14.44
C SER A 96 5.08 4.19 -13.04
N VAL A 97 5.70 3.33 -12.21
CA VAL A 97 5.28 3.09 -10.83
C VAL A 97 6.46 3.23 -9.90
N GLY A 98 6.39 4.22 -9.01
CA GLY A 98 7.34 4.41 -7.93
C GLY A 98 6.95 3.63 -6.68
N GLY A 99 7.91 3.09 -5.96
CA GLY A 99 7.72 2.50 -4.64
C GLY A 99 8.60 3.19 -3.60
N VAL A 100 7.98 3.61 -2.49
CA VAL A 100 8.69 4.23 -1.35
C VAL A 100 8.44 3.42 -0.09
N ASP A 101 9.49 3.13 0.66
CA ASP A 101 9.41 2.50 1.98
C ASP A 101 10.54 2.97 2.87
N ILE A 102 10.30 3.11 4.16
CA ILE A 102 11.32 3.48 5.15
C ILE A 102 12.33 2.36 5.38
N ASN A 103 11.91 1.11 5.23
CA ASN A 103 12.74 -0.08 5.47
C ASN A 103 13.51 -0.47 4.21
N ALA A 104 14.84 -0.42 4.28
CA ALA A 104 15.73 -0.82 3.18
C ALA A 104 15.49 -2.26 2.70
N ASN A 105 15.20 -3.19 3.61
CA ASN A 105 14.91 -4.59 3.25
C ASN A 105 13.57 -4.72 2.53
N ASN A 106 12.57 -3.90 2.85
CA ASN A 106 11.33 -3.84 2.09
C ASN A 106 11.60 -3.38 0.66
N ILE A 107 12.44 -2.35 0.46
CA ILE A 107 12.86 -1.90 -0.88
C ILE A 107 13.59 -3.01 -1.63
N LYS A 108 14.51 -3.75 -0.97
CA LYS A 108 15.18 -4.93 -1.58
C LYS A 108 14.13 -5.98 -2.01
N CYS A 109 13.17 -6.29 -1.14
CA CYS A 109 12.09 -7.23 -1.44
C CYS A 109 11.25 -6.77 -2.64
N THR A 110 10.75 -5.53 -2.63
CA THR A 110 9.92 -5.00 -3.71
C THR A 110 10.65 -5.04 -5.05
N LYS A 111 11.89 -4.55 -5.11
CA LYS A 111 12.71 -4.56 -6.32
C LYS A 111 12.91 -5.97 -6.87
N HIS A 112 13.29 -6.91 -6.01
CA HIS A 112 13.48 -8.32 -6.39
C HIS A 112 12.18 -8.96 -6.90
N ASN A 113 11.08 -8.74 -6.18
CA ASN A 113 9.78 -9.30 -6.53
C ASN A 113 9.22 -8.71 -7.83
N CYS A 114 9.47 -7.44 -8.13
CA CYS A 114 9.13 -6.85 -9.43
C CYS A 114 9.84 -7.58 -10.58
N GLY A 115 11.12 -7.96 -10.42
CA GLY A 115 11.85 -8.79 -11.39
C GLY A 115 11.20 -10.16 -11.60
N ILE A 116 10.79 -10.87 -10.52
CA ILE A 116 10.06 -12.15 -10.63
C ILE A 116 8.77 -12.01 -11.45
N TYR A 117 8.09 -10.87 -11.31
CA TYR A 117 6.84 -10.60 -12.01
C TYR A 117 7.03 -9.98 -13.40
N GLY A 118 8.27 -9.64 -13.79
CA GLY A 118 8.62 -9.06 -15.10
C GLY A 118 8.05 -7.66 -15.30
N VAL A 119 8.12 -6.82 -14.25
CA VAL A 119 7.64 -5.43 -14.26
C VAL A 119 8.73 -4.44 -13.81
N GLU A 120 9.98 -4.88 -13.74
CA GLU A 120 11.11 -4.07 -13.28
C GLU A 120 11.38 -2.87 -14.19
N ASP A 121 11.14 -3.00 -15.51
CA ASP A 121 11.45 -1.95 -16.48
C ASP A 121 10.61 -0.67 -16.33
N ASN A 122 9.45 -0.77 -15.71
CA ASN A 122 8.56 0.38 -15.46
C ASN A 122 8.37 0.70 -13.98
N THR A 123 9.25 0.16 -13.12
CA THR A 123 9.25 0.44 -11.68
C THR A 123 10.54 1.13 -11.24
N TRP A 124 10.44 1.98 -10.22
CA TRP A 124 11.57 2.61 -9.57
C TRP A 124 11.33 2.75 -8.07
N PHE A 125 12.39 2.85 -7.28
CA PHE A 125 12.28 2.75 -5.83
C PHE A 125 13.16 3.77 -5.12
N TYR A 126 12.63 4.29 -4.01
CA TYR A 126 13.37 5.17 -3.12
C TYR A 126 13.16 4.74 -1.66
N GLN A 127 14.27 4.61 -0.92
CA GLN A 127 14.20 4.36 0.51
C GLN A 127 14.08 5.68 1.26
N GLY A 128 13.05 5.83 2.09
CA GLY A 128 12.91 7.02 2.92
C GLY A 128 11.66 7.04 3.77
N ASP A 129 11.68 7.86 4.81
CA ASP A 129 10.51 8.16 5.63
C ASP A 129 9.61 9.15 4.90
N TRP A 130 8.37 8.75 4.62
CA TRP A 130 7.39 9.61 3.94
C TRP A 130 7.17 10.95 4.64
N ASN A 131 7.21 10.99 6.00
CA ASN A 131 7.09 12.25 6.73
C ASN A 131 8.20 13.25 6.38
N VAL A 132 9.40 12.77 6.07
CA VAL A 132 10.54 13.58 5.64
C VAL A 132 10.47 13.84 4.14
N MET A 133 10.28 12.79 3.33
CA MET A 133 10.27 12.87 1.86
C MET A 133 9.17 13.80 1.35
N SER A 134 8.01 13.82 2.01
CA SER A 134 6.90 14.72 1.63
C SER A 134 7.16 16.22 1.85
N GLN A 135 8.34 16.59 2.34
CA GLN A 135 8.72 18.00 2.53
C GLN A 135 9.56 18.57 1.38
N SER A 136 10.06 17.72 0.44
CA SER A 136 10.80 18.15 -0.75
C SER A 136 10.43 17.30 -1.97
N THR A 137 10.91 17.70 -3.13
CA THR A 137 10.73 16.99 -4.41
C THR A 137 12.04 16.39 -4.94
N ASP A 138 13.16 16.60 -4.27
CA ASP A 138 14.51 16.22 -4.74
C ASP A 138 14.68 14.71 -5.00
N TRP A 139 13.82 13.88 -4.44
CA TRP A 139 13.82 12.43 -4.61
C TRP A 139 12.99 11.96 -5.81
N ILE A 140 12.18 12.85 -6.40
CA ILE A 140 11.30 12.51 -7.53
C ILE A 140 12.14 12.45 -8.80
N PRO A 141 12.07 11.35 -9.58
CA PRO A 141 12.81 11.25 -10.82
C PRO A 141 12.44 12.34 -11.83
N GLU A 142 13.42 12.86 -12.58
CA GLU A 142 13.23 13.93 -13.56
C GLU A 142 12.22 13.60 -14.68
N PHE A 143 11.98 12.30 -14.94
CA PHE A 143 11.00 11.87 -15.93
C PHE A 143 9.55 11.96 -15.43
N ILE A 144 9.31 12.27 -14.15
CA ILE A 144 7.97 12.52 -13.59
C ILE A 144 7.60 13.98 -13.88
N PRO A 145 6.57 14.24 -14.72
CA PRO A 145 6.22 15.59 -15.15
C PRO A 145 5.81 16.49 -13.97
N ASN A 146 6.43 17.68 -13.90
CA ASN A 146 6.10 18.69 -12.89
C ASN A 146 6.19 18.19 -11.44
N GLU A 147 6.96 17.12 -11.20
CA GLU A 147 7.09 16.49 -9.87
C GLU A 147 5.73 16.05 -9.28
N LYS A 148 4.76 15.70 -10.15
CA LYS A 148 3.42 15.29 -9.79
C LYS A 148 3.08 13.91 -10.31
N PHE A 149 2.36 13.16 -9.49
CA PHE A 149 1.82 11.85 -9.84
C PHE A 149 0.35 11.97 -10.22
N ASP A 150 -0.10 11.13 -11.15
CA ASP A 150 -1.52 11.05 -11.50
C ASP A 150 -2.33 10.39 -10.37
N PHE A 151 -1.68 9.47 -9.64
CA PHE A 151 -2.27 8.81 -8.49
C PHE A 151 -1.19 8.42 -7.46
N ILE A 152 -1.49 8.63 -6.19
CA ILE A 152 -0.68 8.09 -5.08
C ILE A 152 -1.51 7.07 -4.30
N PHE A 153 -0.93 5.92 -4.05
CA PHE A 153 -1.51 4.89 -3.19
C PHE A 153 -0.68 4.76 -1.90
N CYS A 154 -1.35 4.46 -0.79
CA CYS A 154 -0.69 4.09 0.44
C CYS A 154 -1.45 2.99 1.18
N SER A 155 -0.71 1.96 1.58
CA SER A 155 -1.16 0.98 2.56
C SER A 155 -0.39 1.22 3.87
N PRO A 156 -0.82 2.19 4.70
CA PRO A 156 -0.06 2.58 5.89
C PRO A 156 -0.02 1.44 6.91
N PRO A 157 0.95 1.41 7.83
CA PRO A 157 1.00 0.39 8.88
C PRO A 157 -0.20 0.52 9.84
N TRP A 158 -0.89 -0.60 10.10
CA TRP A 158 -2.07 -0.66 10.97
C TRP A 158 -1.76 -1.06 12.42
N GLY A 159 -0.47 -1.08 12.84
CA GLY A 159 -0.05 -1.52 14.17
C GLY A 159 -0.02 -3.03 14.34
N GLY A 160 0.13 -3.79 13.24
CA GLY A 160 0.25 -5.25 13.21
C GLY A 160 -1.05 -5.99 13.54
N PRO A 161 -1.03 -7.34 13.74
CA PRO A 161 -2.23 -8.17 13.86
C PRO A 161 -3.17 -7.84 15.03
N LYS A 162 -2.70 -7.06 16.00
CA LYS A 162 -3.47 -6.68 17.19
C LYS A 162 -4.56 -5.62 16.94
N TYR A 163 -4.56 -4.95 15.78
CA TYR A 163 -5.59 -3.96 15.46
C TYR A 163 -7.01 -4.54 15.48
N LYS A 164 -7.17 -5.85 15.25
CA LYS A 164 -8.47 -6.53 15.19
C LYS A 164 -9.19 -6.67 16.53
N THR A 165 -8.55 -6.39 17.65
CA THR A 165 -9.05 -6.70 19.01
C THR A 165 -9.59 -5.49 19.76
N ARG A 166 -9.57 -4.28 19.18
CA ARG A 166 -9.80 -3.01 19.89
C ARG A 166 -11.09 -2.25 19.49
N GLY A 167 -12.09 -2.91 18.89
CA GLY A 167 -13.28 -2.21 18.38
C GLY A 167 -13.04 -1.51 17.05
N ALA A 168 -13.68 -0.35 16.79
CA ALA A 168 -13.43 0.44 15.60
C ALA A 168 -11.97 0.95 15.58
N PHE A 169 -11.33 0.84 14.42
CA PHE A 169 -9.96 1.33 14.24
C PHE A 169 -9.97 2.85 14.12
N ASP A 170 -9.26 3.51 15.02
CA ASP A 170 -9.15 4.96 15.05
C ASP A 170 -8.06 5.43 14.05
N LEU A 171 -8.48 6.10 12.99
CA LEU A 171 -7.61 6.61 11.94
C LEU A 171 -6.76 7.81 12.40
N TYR A 172 -7.22 8.55 13.41
CA TYR A 172 -6.45 9.65 14.00
C TYR A 172 -5.34 9.14 14.93
N ALA A 173 -5.45 7.90 15.42
CA ALA A 173 -4.43 7.26 16.24
C ALA A 173 -3.39 6.47 15.43
N MET A 174 -3.47 6.44 14.08
CA MET A 174 -2.47 5.78 13.24
C MET A 174 -1.06 6.36 13.45
N LYS A 175 -0.06 5.49 13.48
CA LYS A 175 1.35 5.87 13.59
C LYS A 175 2.19 5.01 12.65
N PRO A 176 3.22 5.60 12.01
CA PRO A 176 3.68 7.00 12.12
C PRO A 176 2.89 8.01 11.26
N LEU A 177 1.90 7.54 10.48
CA LEU A 177 1.16 8.30 9.47
C LEU A 177 -0.31 8.44 9.90
N GLU A 178 -0.62 9.48 10.64
CA GLU A 178 -1.99 9.85 11.02
C GLU A 178 -2.78 10.28 9.77
N LEU A 179 -4.10 9.98 9.72
CA LEU A 179 -4.93 10.13 8.52
C LEU A 179 -4.84 11.52 7.89
N ARG A 180 -5.08 12.58 8.66
CA ARG A 180 -5.09 13.96 8.15
C ARG A 180 -3.72 14.36 7.60
N SER A 181 -2.66 14.08 8.36
CA SER A 181 -1.28 14.40 7.98
C SER A 181 -0.87 13.64 6.72
N LEU A 182 -1.27 12.37 6.60
CA LEU A 182 -1.03 11.55 5.42
C LEU A 182 -1.75 12.13 4.19
N CYS A 183 -3.04 12.42 4.29
CA CYS A 183 -3.81 13.04 3.20
C CYS A 183 -3.20 14.37 2.76
N THR A 184 -2.92 15.28 3.71
CA THR A 184 -2.34 16.59 3.42
C THR A 184 -0.97 16.47 2.75
N SER A 185 -0.14 15.49 3.17
CA SER A 185 1.18 15.27 2.56
C SER A 185 1.08 14.78 1.12
N MET A 186 0.13 13.89 0.81
CA MET A 186 -0.09 13.37 -0.55
C MET A 186 -0.63 14.44 -1.50
N MET A 187 -1.51 15.31 -1.04
CA MET A 187 -2.07 16.42 -1.83
C MET A 187 -1.00 17.38 -2.39
N LYS A 188 0.20 17.39 -1.82
CA LYS A 188 1.32 18.16 -2.37
C LYS A 188 1.79 17.63 -3.73
N PHE A 189 1.59 16.35 -4.02
CA PHE A 189 2.15 15.63 -5.17
C PHE A 189 1.11 15.07 -6.14
N THR A 190 -0.17 15.08 -5.77
CA THR A 190 -1.25 14.56 -6.61
C THR A 190 -2.59 15.18 -6.23
N ASP A 191 -3.50 15.22 -7.19
CA ASP A 191 -4.91 15.55 -6.93
C ASP A 191 -5.72 14.31 -6.53
N ASN A 192 -5.22 13.10 -6.85
CA ASN A 192 -5.95 11.84 -6.65
C ASN A 192 -5.10 10.83 -5.88
N TYR A 193 -5.60 10.32 -4.76
CA TYR A 193 -4.90 9.29 -4.00
C TYR A 193 -5.84 8.28 -3.35
N GLY A 194 -5.31 7.13 -2.99
CA GLY A 194 -6.04 6.04 -2.35
C GLY A 194 -5.34 5.49 -1.13
N LEU A 195 -6.12 5.19 -0.09
CA LEU A 195 -5.63 4.57 1.14
C LEU A 195 -6.24 3.19 1.31
N PHE A 196 -5.41 2.17 1.55
CA PHE A 196 -5.89 0.86 1.95
C PHE A 196 -5.89 0.75 3.47
N LEU A 197 -7.10 0.66 4.03
CA LEU A 197 -7.37 0.81 5.45
C LEU A 197 -8.04 -0.45 6.04
N PRO A 198 -7.97 -0.66 7.38
CA PRO A 198 -8.67 -1.75 8.04
C PRO A 198 -10.18 -1.73 7.79
N ARG A 199 -10.80 -2.91 7.72
CA ARG A 199 -12.26 -3.05 7.49
C ARG A 199 -13.14 -2.56 8.66
N TYR A 200 -12.58 -2.50 9.87
CA TYR A 200 -13.28 -2.08 11.10
C TYR A 200 -12.83 -0.67 11.50
N LEU A 201 -12.98 0.29 10.60
CA LEU A 201 -12.68 1.69 10.87
C LEU A 201 -13.95 2.50 11.08
N ASP A 202 -13.81 3.68 11.64
CA ASP A 202 -14.85 4.68 11.72
C ASP A 202 -14.91 5.49 10.41
N LEU A 203 -15.98 5.30 9.65
CA LEU A 203 -16.17 6.00 8.36
C LEU A 203 -16.41 7.50 8.55
N ASP A 204 -16.89 7.93 9.71
CA ASP A 204 -17.09 9.35 10.00
C ASP A 204 -15.76 10.10 10.00
N GLN A 205 -14.65 9.47 10.44
CA GLN A 205 -13.33 10.08 10.39
C GLN A 205 -12.86 10.33 8.94
N ILE A 206 -13.19 9.45 7.98
CA ILE A 206 -12.92 9.68 6.56
C ILE A 206 -13.74 10.86 6.05
N ARG A 207 -15.04 10.91 6.39
CA ARG A 207 -15.92 12.01 6.01
C ARG A 207 -15.42 13.36 6.55
N GLU A 208 -15.10 13.42 7.84
CA GLU A 208 -14.60 14.63 8.49
C GLU A 208 -13.34 15.18 7.81
N VAL A 209 -12.34 14.31 7.54
CA VAL A 209 -11.12 14.71 6.84
C VAL A 209 -11.43 15.14 5.40
N THR A 210 -12.37 14.48 4.73
CA THR A 210 -12.77 14.87 3.36
C THR A 210 -13.40 16.26 3.35
N GLU A 211 -14.35 16.52 4.24
CA GLU A 211 -15.04 17.82 4.36
C GLU A 211 -14.05 18.95 4.72
N GLU A 212 -13.10 18.65 5.58
CA GLU A 212 -12.06 19.62 5.97
C GLU A 212 -11.11 19.97 4.82
N LEU A 213 -10.65 18.96 4.05
CA LEU A 213 -9.65 19.17 3.01
C LEU A 213 -10.24 19.67 1.67
N TYR A 214 -11.48 19.31 1.38
CA TYR A 214 -12.10 19.57 0.07
C TYR A 214 -13.41 20.36 0.13
N GLY A 215 -13.94 20.64 1.34
CA GLY A 215 -15.20 21.33 1.57
C GLY A 215 -16.39 20.38 1.81
N SER A 216 -17.45 20.90 2.41
CA SER A 216 -18.59 20.14 2.94
C SER A 216 -19.39 19.32 1.92
N GLU A 217 -19.31 19.68 0.64
CA GLU A 217 -20.01 18.97 -0.45
C GLU A 217 -19.13 17.86 -1.08
N SER A 218 -17.89 17.73 -0.64
CA SER A 218 -16.94 16.78 -1.20
C SER A 218 -17.19 15.37 -0.68
N LYS A 219 -16.90 14.37 -1.51
CA LYS A 219 -17.12 12.96 -1.20
C LYS A 219 -15.86 12.17 -1.48
N THR A 220 -15.52 11.30 -0.54
CA THR A 220 -14.51 10.25 -0.73
C THR A 220 -15.21 8.96 -1.14
N ARG A 221 -14.67 8.30 -2.15
CA ARG A 221 -15.16 6.99 -2.57
C ARG A 221 -14.61 5.92 -1.65
N VAL A 222 -15.49 5.09 -1.11
CA VAL A 222 -15.13 3.98 -0.23
C VAL A 222 -15.54 2.67 -0.90
N VAL A 223 -14.55 1.78 -1.10
CA VAL A 223 -14.75 0.47 -1.72
C VAL A 223 -14.33 -0.63 -0.74
N CYS A 224 -15.24 -1.54 -0.42
CA CYS A 224 -14.90 -2.72 0.38
C CYS A 224 -14.17 -3.72 -0.51
N LEU A 225 -12.95 -4.09 -0.14
CA LEU A 225 -12.15 -5.09 -0.83
C LEU A 225 -12.32 -6.46 -0.17
N TRP A 226 -12.56 -7.47 -0.99
CA TRP A 226 -12.85 -8.82 -0.54
C TRP A 226 -11.72 -9.79 -0.89
N GLN A 227 -11.55 -10.81 -0.05
CA GLN A 227 -10.65 -11.94 -0.31
C GLN A 227 -11.34 -13.23 0.13
N ASN A 228 -11.43 -14.21 -0.76
CA ASN A 228 -12.02 -15.53 -0.46
C ASN A 228 -13.41 -15.43 0.19
N GLY A 229 -14.28 -14.55 -0.31
CA GLY A 229 -15.65 -14.37 0.17
C GLY A 229 -15.78 -13.60 1.50
N ALA A 230 -14.69 -13.02 2.03
CA ALA A 230 -14.71 -12.23 3.25
C ALA A 230 -14.12 -10.82 3.03
N PRO A 231 -14.67 -9.77 3.69
CA PRO A 231 -14.10 -8.43 3.60
C PRO A 231 -12.72 -8.40 4.23
N LEU A 232 -11.73 -7.90 3.48
CA LEU A 232 -10.35 -7.80 3.92
C LEU A 232 -10.03 -6.40 4.47
N GLY A 233 -10.38 -5.37 3.74
CA GLY A 233 -10.10 -3.98 4.06
C GLY A 233 -10.94 -3.03 3.21
N ILE A 234 -10.67 -1.77 3.35
CA ILE A 234 -11.35 -0.68 2.67
C ILE A 234 -10.34 0.11 1.83
N LEU A 235 -10.68 0.35 0.58
CA LEU A 235 -9.99 1.32 -0.27
C LEU A 235 -10.78 2.63 -0.22
N ALA A 236 -10.21 3.66 0.43
CA ALA A 236 -10.71 5.02 0.42
C ALA A 236 -9.99 5.81 -0.66
N ILE A 237 -10.73 6.40 -1.60
CA ILE A 237 -10.16 7.13 -2.76
C ILE A 237 -10.62 8.58 -2.68
N PHE A 238 -9.65 9.48 -2.63
CA PHE A 238 -9.80 10.92 -2.50
C PHE A 238 -9.43 11.61 -3.79
N GLY A 239 -10.07 12.75 -4.06
CA GLY A 239 -9.75 13.62 -5.19
C GLY A 239 -10.98 14.13 -5.94
N PRO A 240 -10.83 15.22 -6.72
CA PRO A 240 -11.94 15.88 -7.41
C PRO A 240 -12.59 15.03 -8.50
N THR A 241 -11.86 14.06 -9.06
CA THR A 241 -12.31 13.20 -10.16
C THR A 241 -13.36 12.18 -9.72
N PHE A 242 -13.57 11.94 -8.42
CA PHE A 242 -14.35 10.82 -7.91
C PHE A 242 -15.82 11.11 -7.57
N ASN A 243 -16.33 12.23 -7.98
CA ASN A 243 -17.77 12.55 -7.88
C ASN A 243 -18.64 11.78 -8.90
N VAL A 244 -18.05 10.90 -9.71
CA VAL A 244 -18.77 10.12 -10.72
C VAL A 244 -19.28 8.82 -10.10
N ASP A 245 -20.56 8.53 -10.31
CA ASP A 245 -21.13 7.23 -9.93
C ASP A 245 -20.62 6.15 -10.88
N ILE A 246 -19.75 5.27 -10.39
CA ILE A 246 -19.23 4.11 -11.16
C ILE A 246 -20.12 2.87 -11.05
N GLY A 247 -21.30 2.98 -10.44
CA GLY A 247 -22.17 1.84 -10.13
C GLY A 247 -21.54 0.90 -9.07
N ALA A 248 -22.33 0.02 -8.51
CA ALA A 248 -21.82 -0.98 -7.57
C ALA A 248 -20.86 -1.93 -8.29
N TYR A 249 -19.58 -1.88 -7.92
CA TYR A 249 -18.58 -2.84 -8.41
C TYR A 249 -18.86 -4.18 -7.73
N ARG A 250 -19.47 -5.10 -8.46
CA ARG A 250 -19.56 -6.52 -8.09
C ARG A 250 -18.66 -7.26 -9.07
N GLU A 251 -17.55 -7.82 -8.58
CA GLU A 251 -16.85 -8.93 -9.20
C GLU A 251 -17.50 -10.24 -8.79
#